data_aa39758dccf1545ef54b5d894aad1e3d
#
_entry.id   aa39758dccf1545ef54b5d894aad1e3d
#
_cell.length_a   1.000
_cell.length_b   1.000
_cell.length_c   1.000
_cell.angle_alpha   90.00
_cell.angle_beta   90.00
_cell.angle_gamma   90.00
#
_symmetry.space_group_name_H-M   'P 1'
#
loop_
_entity.id
_entity.type
_entity.pdbx_description
1 polymer ?
#
loop_
_entity_poly.entity_id
_entity_poly.type
_entity_poly.pdbx_seq_one_letter_code
_entity_poly.pdbx_strand_id
1 'polypeptide(L)'
;AVITLERMVFPEPVISMAVEPKTKSDQEKMGIALGRLAQEDPSFRVRTDEESGQTIIAGMGELHLDIIVDRMKREFNVEANVGKPQVAYRETIRKQVKVEGKFVRQSGGKGQFGHVWIEMIPQEPGAGYEFENAIVGGVVPKEYIPAVDKGIQEAVANGVLAGYPVVDVKIRLVDGSYHEVDSSEMAFKIAGSMAFKEGFNKANPCLLEPMMK
;
A
#
# COMPACT_ATOMS: atom_id res chain seq x y z
N ALA A 1 18.19 -50.58 -6.44
CA ALA A 1 17.15 -50.10 -5.53
C ALA A 1 17.49 -48.67 -5.12
N VAL A 2 16.56 -47.75 -5.28
CA VAL A 2 16.70 -46.40 -4.76
C VAL A 2 16.39 -46.46 -3.27
N ILE A 3 17.40 -46.23 -2.44
CA ILE A 3 17.23 -46.16 -0.99
C ILE A 3 16.84 -44.70 -0.66
N THR A 4 15.65 -44.52 -0.14
CA THR A 4 15.18 -43.21 0.36
C THR A 4 15.35 -43.21 1.88
N LEU A 5 16.14 -42.29 2.38
CA LEU A 5 16.27 -42.06 3.83
C LEU A 5 15.01 -41.41 4.38
N GLU A 6 14.71 -41.64 5.64
CA GLU A 6 13.62 -41.00 6.35
C GLU A 6 13.79 -39.48 6.37
N ARG A 7 12.71 -38.75 6.10
CA ARG A 7 12.75 -37.29 6.02
C ARG A 7 12.84 -36.71 7.43
N MET A 8 13.86 -35.92 7.71
CA MET A 8 13.95 -35.22 8.97
C MET A 8 12.80 -34.18 9.05
N VAL A 9 12.08 -34.17 10.17
CA VAL A 9 11.04 -33.20 10.46
C VAL A 9 11.64 -32.15 11.42
N PHE A 10 11.73 -30.92 10.96
CA PHE A 10 12.18 -29.79 11.77
C PHE A 10 10.96 -29.08 12.36
N PRO A 11 11.06 -28.59 13.63
CA PRO A 11 9.98 -27.81 14.21
C PRO A 11 9.79 -26.49 13.45
N GLU A 12 8.57 -26.01 13.39
CA GLU A 12 8.27 -24.72 12.78
C GLU A 12 8.78 -23.57 13.64
N PRO A 13 9.29 -22.48 13.03
CA PRO A 13 9.71 -21.28 13.76
C PRO A 13 8.57 -20.69 14.59
N VAL A 14 8.89 -20.22 15.80
CA VAL A 14 7.90 -19.71 16.74
C VAL A 14 7.90 -18.18 16.87
N ILE A 15 8.99 -17.52 16.45
CA ILE A 15 9.07 -16.04 16.44
C ILE A 15 9.59 -15.53 15.12
N SER A 16 9.25 -14.29 14.82
CA SER A 16 9.70 -13.59 13.62
C SER A 16 10.20 -12.19 13.96
N MET A 17 11.23 -11.75 13.26
CA MET A 17 11.79 -10.40 13.36
C MET A 17 12.00 -9.82 11.97
N ALA A 18 11.87 -8.49 11.83
CA ALA A 18 12.27 -7.78 10.62
C ALA A 18 13.75 -7.44 10.68
N VAL A 19 14.44 -7.61 9.56
CA VAL A 19 15.87 -7.28 9.42
C VAL A 19 16.03 -6.31 8.27
N GLU A 20 16.68 -5.18 8.54
CA GLU A 20 16.96 -4.14 7.56
C GLU A 20 18.46 -3.85 7.49
N PRO A 21 19.08 -3.82 6.31
CA PRO A 21 20.48 -3.49 6.18
C PRO A 21 20.70 -2.01 6.56
N LYS A 22 21.80 -1.70 7.22
CA LYS A 22 22.13 -0.31 7.57
C LYS A 22 22.49 0.54 6.34
N THR A 23 22.99 -0.08 5.29
CA THR A 23 23.37 0.60 4.04
C THR A 23 22.78 -0.11 2.82
N LYS A 24 22.57 0.63 1.73
CA LYS A 24 22.11 0.04 0.46
C LYS A 24 23.09 -0.99 -0.11
N SER A 25 24.39 -0.82 0.11
CA SER A 25 25.42 -1.77 -0.33
C SER A 25 25.35 -3.10 0.41
N ASP A 26 24.78 -3.10 1.62
CA ASP A 26 24.67 -4.31 2.43
C ASP A 26 23.43 -5.13 2.11
N GLN A 27 22.50 -4.59 1.31
CA GLN A 27 21.26 -5.30 0.98
C GLN A 27 21.51 -6.60 0.20
N GLU A 28 22.36 -6.57 -0.82
CA GLU A 28 22.72 -7.77 -1.58
C GLU A 28 23.50 -8.77 -0.73
N LYS A 29 24.47 -8.27 0.04
CA LYS A 29 25.26 -9.11 0.96
C LYS A 29 24.38 -9.76 2.02
N MET A 30 23.38 -9.03 2.56
CA MET A 30 22.42 -9.54 3.51
C MET A 30 21.60 -10.69 2.91
N GLY A 31 21.10 -10.53 1.68
CA GLY A 31 20.38 -11.60 0.98
C GLY A 31 21.21 -12.88 0.83
N ILE A 32 22.49 -12.73 0.45
CA ILE A 32 23.43 -13.87 0.31
C ILE A 32 23.71 -14.52 1.66
N ALA A 33 23.97 -13.71 2.70
CA ALA A 33 24.25 -14.20 4.05
C ALA A 33 23.07 -14.97 4.62
N LEU A 34 21.87 -14.39 4.58
CA LEU A 34 20.64 -15.03 5.05
C LEU A 34 20.32 -16.32 4.28
N GLY A 35 20.52 -16.33 2.96
CA GLY A 35 20.35 -17.52 2.13
C GLY A 35 21.28 -18.68 2.53
N ARG A 36 22.56 -18.38 2.83
CA ARG A 36 23.52 -19.38 3.31
C ARG A 36 23.16 -19.90 4.71
N LEU A 37 22.83 -19.00 5.62
CA LEU A 37 22.43 -19.37 6.99
C LEU A 37 21.15 -20.22 7.00
N ALA A 38 20.19 -19.96 6.11
CA ALA A 38 18.99 -20.75 5.97
C ALA A 38 19.24 -22.15 5.35
N GLN A 39 20.33 -22.32 4.58
CA GLN A 39 20.74 -23.64 4.10
C GLN A 39 21.41 -24.49 5.18
N GLU A 40 22.10 -23.85 6.13
CA GLU A 40 22.77 -24.51 7.25
C GLU A 40 21.78 -24.91 8.34
N ASP A 41 20.76 -24.08 8.58
CA ASP A 41 19.78 -24.28 9.66
C ASP A 41 18.35 -24.40 9.11
N PRO A 42 17.80 -25.61 9.03
CA PRO A 42 16.44 -25.83 8.55
C PRO A 42 15.33 -25.27 9.46
N SER A 43 15.64 -24.92 10.70
CA SER A 43 14.69 -24.25 11.62
C SER A 43 14.67 -22.72 11.45
N PHE A 44 15.60 -22.19 10.67
CA PHE A 44 15.67 -20.76 10.32
C PHE A 44 15.02 -20.53 8.95
N ARG A 45 14.10 -19.59 8.87
CA ARG A 45 13.41 -19.24 7.62
C ARG A 45 13.57 -17.75 7.32
N VAL A 46 13.69 -17.45 6.04
CA VAL A 46 13.77 -16.08 5.51
C VAL A 46 12.66 -15.89 4.50
N ARG A 47 11.93 -14.79 4.60
CA ARG A 47 10.95 -14.38 3.60
C ARG A 47 10.99 -12.87 3.43
N THR A 48 10.62 -12.40 2.26
CA THR A 48 10.33 -10.98 2.04
C THR A 48 8.82 -10.79 2.16
N ASP A 49 8.42 -9.84 2.96
CA ASP A 49 7.01 -9.44 3.04
C ASP A 49 6.70 -8.53 1.86
N GLU A 50 5.82 -8.97 0.97
CA GLU A 50 5.50 -8.26 -0.27
C GLU A 50 4.79 -6.93 -0.01
N GLU A 51 4.08 -6.83 1.11
CA GLU A 51 3.31 -5.63 1.44
C GLU A 51 4.15 -4.53 2.10
N SER A 52 5.00 -4.89 3.06
CA SER A 52 5.89 -3.93 3.74
C SER A 52 7.26 -3.78 3.07
N GLY A 53 7.63 -4.72 2.19
CA GLY A 53 8.95 -4.79 1.57
C GLY A 53 10.06 -5.21 2.54
N GLN A 54 9.73 -5.56 3.78
CA GLN A 54 10.71 -5.95 4.80
C GLN A 54 11.18 -7.39 4.60
N THR A 55 12.45 -7.63 4.91
CA THR A 55 12.97 -8.99 5.06
C THR A 55 12.65 -9.50 6.47
N ILE A 56 11.87 -10.56 6.53
CA ILE A 56 11.45 -11.20 7.78
C ILE A 56 12.26 -12.47 7.97
N ILE A 57 12.89 -12.59 9.13
CA ILE A 57 13.56 -13.81 9.59
C ILE A 57 12.71 -14.47 10.67
N ALA A 58 12.63 -15.78 10.64
CA ALA A 58 11.88 -16.57 11.62
C ALA A 58 12.75 -17.69 12.18
N GLY A 59 12.63 -17.93 13.47
CA GLY A 59 13.45 -18.90 14.21
C GLY A 59 12.77 -19.44 15.47
N MET A 60 13.49 -20.29 16.18
CA MET A 60 12.99 -21.02 17.34
C MET A 60 12.91 -20.18 18.63
N GLY A 61 13.47 -18.97 18.62
CA GLY A 61 13.47 -18.06 19.77
C GLY A 61 14.34 -16.84 19.53
N GLU A 62 14.22 -15.84 20.41
CA GLU A 62 14.96 -14.58 20.32
C GLU A 62 16.47 -14.81 20.27
N LEU A 63 17.00 -15.62 21.18
CA LEU A 63 18.42 -15.96 21.21
C LEU A 63 18.89 -16.61 19.91
N HIS A 64 18.07 -17.47 19.28
CA HIS A 64 18.40 -18.09 18.00
C HIS A 64 18.57 -17.01 16.91
N LEU A 65 17.64 -16.07 16.80
CA LEU A 65 17.70 -14.98 15.82
C LEU A 65 18.85 -14.01 16.12
N ASP A 66 19.14 -13.72 17.38
CA ASP A 66 20.30 -12.91 17.78
C ASP A 66 21.62 -13.54 17.33
N ILE A 67 21.77 -14.86 17.47
CA ILE A 67 22.95 -15.59 17.00
C ILE A 67 23.07 -15.49 15.47
N ILE A 68 21.97 -15.62 14.74
CA ILE A 68 21.95 -15.48 13.28
C ILE A 68 22.40 -14.07 12.85
N VAL A 69 21.90 -13.02 13.53
CA VAL A 69 22.29 -11.64 13.25
C VAL A 69 23.76 -11.37 13.59
N ASP A 70 24.25 -11.91 14.70
CA ASP A 70 25.65 -11.83 15.06
C ASP A 70 26.57 -12.57 14.08
N ARG A 71 26.15 -13.73 13.59
CA ARG A 71 26.84 -14.45 12.52
C ARG A 71 26.88 -13.67 11.21
N MET A 72 25.78 -13.01 10.81
CA MET A 72 25.79 -12.11 9.64
C MET A 72 26.88 -11.04 9.75
N LYS A 73 27.01 -10.43 10.95
CA LYS A 73 28.02 -9.43 11.19
C LYS A 73 29.44 -9.99 11.13
N ARG A 74 29.69 -11.11 11.83
CA ARG A 74 31.05 -11.69 11.98
C ARG A 74 31.55 -12.42 10.74
N GLU A 75 30.69 -13.20 10.08
CA GLU A 75 31.09 -14.09 8.97
C GLU A 75 30.94 -13.40 7.61
N PHE A 76 29.93 -12.53 7.46
CA PHE A 76 29.61 -11.88 6.19
C PHE A 76 29.88 -10.37 6.18
N ASN A 77 30.29 -9.82 7.31
CA ASN A 77 30.54 -8.37 7.47
C ASN A 77 29.33 -7.50 7.03
N VAL A 78 28.12 -7.93 7.42
CA VAL A 78 26.86 -7.25 7.18
C VAL A 78 26.26 -6.76 8.48
N GLU A 79 26.06 -5.46 8.61
CA GLU A 79 25.34 -4.89 9.75
C GLU A 79 23.87 -4.64 9.39
N ALA A 80 22.98 -5.10 10.25
CA ALA A 80 21.54 -4.96 10.09
C ALA A 80 20.90 -4.41 11.35
N ASN A 81 19.81 -3.65 11.17
CA ASN A 81 18.89 -3.29 12.23
C ASN A 81 17.85 -4.40 12.37
N VAL A 82 17.56 -4.79 13.59
CA VAL A 82 16.56 -5.82 13.89
C VAL A 82 15.42 -5.20 14.69
N GLY A 83 14.20 -5.53 14.35
CA GLY A 83 13.02 -4.99 15.02
C GLY A 83 11.80 -5.88 14.84
N LYS A 84 10.69 -5.44 15.41
CA LYS A 84 9.40 -6.11 15.18
C LYS A 84 8.97 -5.89 13.74
N PRO A 85 8.38 -6.89 13.06
CA PRO A 85 7.79 -6.71 11.75
C PRO A 85 6.75 -5.58 11.78
N GLN A 86 6.73 -4.77 10.73
CA GLN A 86 5.69 -3.77 10.57
C GLN A 86 4.37 -4.44 10.20
N VAL A 87 3.29 -3.97 10.80
CA VAL A 87 1.95 -4.40 10.41
C VAL A 87 1.56 -3.65 9.15
N ALA A 88 1.23 -4.38 8.10
CA ALA A 88 0.76 -3.81 6.85
C ALA A 88 -0.72 -3.42 6.96
N TYR A 89 -0.96 -2.26 7.55
CA TYR A 89 -2.31 -1.70 7.64
C TYR A 89 -2.86 -1.32 6.27
N ARG A 90 -4.20 -1.32 6.16
CA ARG A 90 -4.96 -0.75 5.05
C ARG A 90 -5.99 0.21 5.60
N GLU A 91 -6.44 1.11 4.74
CA GLU A 91 -7.52 2.03 5.07
C GLU A 91 -8.78 1.63 4.29
N THR A 92 -9.95 1.85 4.88
CA THR A 92 -11.23 1.68 4.20
C THR A 92 -12.29 2.60 4.80
N ILE A 93 -13.46 2.61 4.17
CA ILE A 93 -14.63 3.40 4.61
C ILE A 93 -15.76 2.46 5.04
N ARG A 94 -16.63 2.94 5.92
CA ARG A 94 -17.79 2.17 6.41
C ARG A 94 -19.14 2.76 6.01
N LYS A 95 -19.15 3.98 5.46
CA LYS A 95 -20.38 4.70 5.13
C LYS A 95 -20.32 5.23 3.71
N GLN A 96 -21.44 5.06 2.99
CA GLN A 96 -21.61 5.72 1.69
C GLN A 96 -21.75 7.24 1.89
N VAL A 97 -21.06 8.00 1.07
CA VAL A 97 -21.14 9.47 1.04
C VAL A 97 -21.12 10.00 -0.37
N LYS A 98 -21.75 11.16 -0.58
CA LYS A 98 -21.65 11.94 -1.80
C LYS A 98 -20.96 13.25 -1.46
N VAL A 99 -19.92 13.59 -2.20
CA VAL A 99 -19.09 14.77 -1.93
C VAL A 99 -18.71 15.51 -3.20
N GLU A 100 -18.46 16.79 -3.04
CA GLU A 100 -18.00 17.71 -4.08
C GLU A 100 -16.49 17.88 -3.98
N GLY A 101 -15.81 17.91 -5.13
CA GLY A 101 -14.43 18.36 -5.23
C GLY A 101 -14.34 19.51 -6.23
N LYS A 102 -13.98 20.69 -5.76
CA LYS A 102 -13.87 21.87 -6.60
C LYS A 102 -12.49 22.49 -6.47
N PHE A 103 -11.77 22.52 -7.57
CA PHE A 103 -10.47 23.17 -7.67
C PHE A 103 -10.58 24.38 -8.60
N VAL A 104 -10.39 25.54 -8.02
CA VAL A 104 -10.39 26.82 -8.76
C VAL A 104 -9.14 27.59 -8.37
N ARG A 105 -8.34 27.96 -9.35
CA ARG A 105 -7.16 28.80 -9.16
C ARG A 105 -7.10 29.83 -10.28
N GLN A 106 -7.07 31.11 -9.89
CA GLN A 106 -6.81 32.23 -10.80
C GLN A 106 -5.51 32.91 -10.39
N SER A 107 -4.53 32.95 -11.28
CA SER A 107 -3.27 33.64 -11.06
C SER A 107 -2.88 34.35 -12.36
N GLY A 108 -3.32 35.63 -12.52
CA GLY A 108 -2.82 36.56 -13.51
C GLY A 108 -2.66 36.05 -14.95
N GLY A 109 -3.65 35.33 -15.50
CA GLY A 109 -3.62 34.71 -16.83
C GLY A 109 -4.67 33.62 -16.97
N LYS A 110 -4.35 32.53 -17.69
CA LYS A 110 -5.24 31.36 -17.84
C LYS A 110 -5.45 30.72 -16.47
N GLY A 111 -6.72 30.66 -16.00
CA GLY A 111 -7.09 30.04 -14.75
C GLY A 111 -7.00 28.50 -14.78
N GLN A 112 -7.30 27.89 -13.65
CA GLN A 112 -7.46 26.43 -13.54
C GLN A 112 -8.83 26.16 -12.91
N PHE A 113 -9.62 25.28 -13.54
CA PHE A 113 -10.95 24.92 -13.08
C PHE A 113 -11.19 23.42 -13.24
N GLY A 114 -11.54 22.76 -12.15
CA GLY A 114 -11.99 21.38 -12.11
C GLY A 114 -13.06 21.21 -11.06
N HIS A 115 -14.20 20.62 -11.41
CA HIS A 115 -15.32 20.44 -10.50
C HIS A 115 -15.98 19.09 -10.74
N VAL A 116 -16.08 18.27 -9.70
CA VAL A 116 -16.63 16.92 -9.74
C VAL A 116 -17.47 16.64 -8.51
N TRP A 117 -18.50 15.81 -8.69
CA TRP A 117 -19.24 15.17 -7.62
C TRP A 117 -18.99 13.66 -7.70
N ILE A 118 -18.56 13.08 -6.59
CA ILE A 118 -18.35 11.65 -6.48
C ILE A 118 -19.21 11.05 -5.37
N GLU A 119 -19.64 9.82 -5.60
CA GLU A 119 -20.19 8.95 -4.57
C GLU A 119 -19.13 7.92 -4.21
N MET A 120 -18.88 7.78 -2.91
CA MET A 120 -17.97 6.78 -2.35
C MET A 120 -18.80 5.72 -1.66
N ILE A 121 -18.63 4.47 -2.04
CA ILE A 121 -19.43 3.33 -1.60
C ILE A 121 -18.47 2.29 -1.02
N PRO A 122 -18.65 1.89 0.25
CA PRO A 122 -17.87 0.77 0.82
C PRO A 122 -18.22 -0.51 0.08
N GLN A 123 -17.23 -1.37 -0.15
CA GLN A 123 -17.38 -2.67 -0.79
C GLN A 123 -17.08 -3.81 0.20
N GLU A 124 -17.39 -5.03 -0.22
CA GLU A 124 -17.04 -6.24 0.53
C GLU A 124 -15.51 -6.43 0.60
N PRO A 125 -15.01 -7.02 1.68
CA PRO A 125 -13.58 -7.29 1.84
C PRO A 125 -12.99 -8.05 0.66
N GLY A 126 -11.89 -7.52 0.10
CA GLY A 126 -11.21 -8.10 -1.04
C GLY A 126 -11.68 -7.61 -2.42
N ALA A 127 -12.67 -6.72 -2.49
CA ALA A 127 -13.14 -6.13 -3.75
C ALA A 127 -12.14 -5.11 -4.35
N GLY A 128 -11.28 -4.53 -3.53
CA GLY A 128 -10.26 -3.59 -3.97
C GLY A 128 -10.80 -2.21 -4.33
N TYR A 129 -10.27 -1.63 -5.39
CA TYR A 129 -10.69 -0.32 -5.92
C TYR A 129 -11.49 -0.47 -7.20
N GLU A 130 -12.63 0.19 -7.29
CA GLU A 130 -13.46 0.26 -8.49
C GLU A 130 -13.84 1.71 -8.81
N PHE A 131 -13.73 2.09 -10.08
CA PHE A 131 -14.17 3.39 -10.58
C PHE A 131 -15.29 3.21 -11.62
N GLU A 132 -16.39 3.92 -11.42
CA GLU A 132 -17.53 3.92 -12.32
C GLU A 132 -17.84 5.34 -12.81
N ASN A 133 -17.90 5.51 -14.12
CA ASN A 133 -18.38 6.75 -14.71
C ASN A 133 -19.91 6.71 -14.84
N ALA A 134 -20.59 7.49 -14.03
CA ALA A 134 -22.05 7.64 -14.02
C ALA A 134 -22.50 9.04 -14.49
N ILE A 135 -21.64 9.77 -15.21
CA ILE A 135 -21.98 11.09 -15.78
C ILE A 135 -23.08 10.96 -16.84
N VAL A 136 -24.10 11.79 -16.71
CA VAL A 136 -25.18 11.93 -17.67
C VAL A 136 -25.13 13.34 -18.29
N GLY A 137 -25.43 13.44 -19.60
CA GLY A 137 -25.54 14.73 -20.28
C GLY A 137 -24.23 15.45 -20.61
N GLY A 138 -23.05 14.82 -20.40
CA GLY A 138 -21.77 15.38 -20.82
C GLY A 138 -21.31 16.59 -20.01
N VAL A 139 -21.79 16.76 -18.78
CA VAL A 139 -21.42 17.87 -17.86
C VAL A 139 -19.93 17.89 -17.51
N VAL A 140 -19.25 16.76 -17.62
CA VAL A 140 -17.79 16.64 -17.62
C VAL A 140 -17.36 16.02 -18.94
N PRO A 141 -16.51 16.68 -19.74
CA PRO A 141 -15.99 16.13 -20.98
C PRO A 141 -15.29 14.77 -20.76
N LYS A 142 -15.49 13.84 -21.68
CA LYS A 142 -14.95 12.46 -21.56
C LYS A 142 -13.44 12.43 -21.41
N GLU A 143 -12.73 13.38 -21.97
CA GLU A 143 -11.27 13.50 -21.91
C GLU A 143 -10.74 13.77 -20.49
N TYR A 144 -11.54 14.36 -19.59
CA TYR A 144 -11.14 14.65 -18.22
C TYR A 144 -11.46 13.53 -17.23
N ILE A 145 -12.32 12.58 -17.58
CA ILE A 145 -12.71 11.47 -16.71
C ILE A 145 -11.51 10.59 -16.29
N PRO A 146 -10.58 10.22 -17.20
CA PRO A 146 -9.38 9.49 -16.80
C PRO A 146 -8.47 10.27 -15.84
N ALA A 147 -8.45 11.60 -15.96
CA ALA A 147 -7.68 12.44 -15.06
C ALA A 147 -8.27 12.46 -13.64
N VAL A 148 -9.60 12.47 -13.51
CA VAL A 148 -10.29 12.34 -12.22
C VAL A 148 -9.94 11.01 -11.56
N ASP A 149 -10.08 9.90 -12.27
CA ASP A 149 -9.75 8.55 -11.78
C ASP A 149 -8.28 8.46 -11.35
N LYS A 150 -7.35 8.96 -12.16
CA LYS A 150 -5.92 9.00 -11.82
C LYS A 150 -5.64 9.78 -10.54
N GLY A 151 -6.32 10.92 -10.34
CA GLY A 151 -6.19 11.73 -9.12
C GLY A 151 -6.71 11.01 -7.87
N ILE A 152 -7.78 10.24 -8.02
CA ILE A 152 -8.33 9.41 -6.96
C ILE A 152 -7.41 8.23 -6.66
N GLN A 153 -6.90 7.52 -7.68
CA GLN A 153 -5.97 6.39 -7.51
C GLN A 153 -4.68 6.80 -6.78
N GLU A 154 -4.14 7.97 -7.06
CA GLU A 154 -2.99 8.51 -6.32
C GLU A 154 -3.32 8.76 -4.83
N ALA A 155 -4.51 9.25 -4.54
CA ALA A 155 -4.96 9.43 -3.16
C ALA A 155 -5.22 8.09 -2.46
N VAL A 156 -5.77 7.10 -3.16
CA VAL A 156 -5.96 5.72 -2.70
C VAL A 156 -4.62 5.07 -2.33
N ALA A 157 -3.61 5.21 -3.18
CA ALA A 157 -2.29 4.62 -2.95
C ALA A 157 -1.56 5.26 -1.76
N ASN A 158 -1.71 6.57 -1.58
CA ASN A 158 -1.04 7.32 -0.51
C ASN A 158 -1.77 7.24 0.85
N GLY A 159 -3.03 6.82 0.86
CA GLY A 159 -3.88 6.85 2.04
C GLY A 159 -4.30 8.26 2.45
N VAL A 160 -5.28 8.35 3.35
CA VAL A 160 -5.85 9.62 3.82
C VAL A 160 -5.83 9.73 5.34
N LEU A 161 -6.08 8.61 6.05
CA LEU A 161 -6.19 8.60 7.51
C LEU A 161 -4.81 8.51 8.18
N ALA A 162 -3.99 7.56 7.76
CA ALA A 162 -2.69 7.26 8.38
C ALA A 162 -1.58 6.99 7.36
N GLY A 163 -1.85 7.18 6.07
CA GLY A 163 -0.87 6.99 5.00
C GLY A 163 -0.77 5.54 4.48
N TYR A 164 -1.75 4.71 4.78
CA TYR A 164 -1.82 3.34 4.26
C TYR A 164 -2.74 3.25 3.04
N PRO A 165 -2.46 2.36 2.08
CA PRO A 165 -3.31 2.22 0.90
C PRO A 165 -4.77 1.96 1.26
N VAL A 166 -5.69 2.63 0.54
CA VAL A 166 -7.13 2.43 0.69
C VAL A 166 -7.57 1.21 -0.13
N VAL A 167 -8.44 0.38 0.44
CA VAL A 167 -9.01 -0.81 -0.21
C VAL A 167 -10.52 -0.85 -0.03
N ASP A 168 -11.17 -1.68 -0.84
CA ASP A 168 -12.59 -2.01 -0.75
C ASP A 168 -13.51 -0.78 -0.83
N VAL A 169 -13.23 0.06 -1.83
CA VAL A 169 -13.99 1.27 -2.11
C VAL A 169 -14.37 1.36 -3.59
N LYS A 170 -15.64 1.63 -3.85
CA LYS A 170 -16.15 1.97 -5.18
C LYS A 170 -16.41 3.46 -5.26
N ILE A 171 -15.91 4.08 -6.31
CA ILE A 171 -16.10 5.49 -6.60
C ILE A 171 -16.97 5.64 -7.84
N ARG A 172 -18.05 6.36 -7.72
CA ARG A 172 -18.91 6.73 -8.85
C ARG A 172 -18.78 8.21 -9.11
N LEU A 173 -18.34 8.58 -10.30
CA LEU A 173 -18.35 9.96 -10.76
C LEU A 173 -19.75 10.27 -11.29
N VAL A 174 -20.53 11.08 -10.56
CA VAL A 174 -21.95 11.27 -10.80
C VAL A 174 -22.31 12.60 -11.44
N ASP A 175 -21.52 13.64 -11.18
CA ASP A 175 -21.78 15.00 -11.69
C ASP A 175 -20.50 15.82 -11.70
N GLY A 176 -20.58 17.02 -12.25
CA GLY A 176 -19.50 17.98 -12.29
C GLY A 176 -19.83 19.18 -13.18
N SER A 177 -18.85 20.02 -13.36
CA SER A 177 -18.92 21.12 -14.35
C SER A 177 -17.54 21.43 -14.90
N TYR A 178 -17.48 21.99 -16.06
CA TYR A 178 -16.24 22.43 -16.70
C TYR A 178 -16.35 23.88 -17.18
N HIS A 179 -15.19 24.48 -17.41
CA HIS A 179 -15.08 25.80 -17.98
C HIS A 179 -14.26 25.72 -19.26
N GLU A 180 -14.79 26.22 -20.39
CA GLU A 180 -14.18 26.05 -21.72
C GLU A 180 -12.71 26.49 -21.81
N VAL A 181 -12.33 27.53 -21.06
CA VAL A 181 -10.99 28.13 -21.12
C VAL A 181 -10.07 27.61 -20.01
N ASP A 182 -10.60 27.44 -18.78
CA ASP A 182 -9.80 27.21 -17.58
C ASP A 182 -9.76 25.74 -17.14
N SER A 183 -10.57 24.85 -17.75
CA SER A 183 -10.51 23.43 -17.46
C SER A 183 -9.30 22.76 -18.09
N SER A 184 -8.71 21.85 -17.34
CA SER A 184 -7.55 21.03 -17.77
C SER A 184 -7.54 19.68 -17.07
N GLU A 185 -6.83 18.71 -17.63
CA GLU A 185 -6.63 17.39 -17.01
C GLU A 185 -6.05 17.54 -15.59
N MET A 186 -5.07 18.42 -15.43
CA MET A 186 -4.46 18.67 -14.11
C MET A 186 -5.47 19.19 -13.09
N ALA A 187 -6.35 20.11 -13.49
CA ALA A 187 -7.37 20.66 -12.60
C ALA A 187 -8.38 19.60 -12.18
N PHE A 188 -8.82 18.73 -13.09
CA PHE A 188 -9.72 17.64 -12.81
C PHE A 188 -9.05 16.52 -11.97
N LYS A 189 -7.78 16.25 -12.19
CA LYS A 189 -6.98 15.35 -11.35
C LYS A 189 -6.94 15.84 -9.90
N ILE A 190 -6.68 17.12 -9.69
CA ILE A 190 -6.65 17.72 -8.35
C ILE A 190 -8.05 17.72 -7.73
N ALA A 191 -9.09 18.08 -8.49
CA ALA A 191 -10.47 18.06 -8.03
C ALA A 191 -10.92 16.67 -7.58
N GLY A 192 -10.56 15.62 -8.33
CA GLY A 192 -10.81 14.21 -7.97
C GLY A 192 -10.12 13.81 -6.67
N SER A 193 -8.84 14.16 -6.52
CA SER A 193 -8.08 13.90 -5.29
C SER A 193 -8.66 14.63 -4.08
N MET A 194 -9.09 15.89 -4.25
CA MET A 194 -9.73 16.68 -3.19
C MET A 194 -11.07 16.07 -2.76
N ALA A 195 -11.93 15.72 -3.74
CA ALA A 195 -13.20 15.07 -3.49
C ALA A 195 -13.03 13.77 -2.72
N PHE A 196 -12.08 12.94 -3.14
CA PHE A 196 -11.78 11.67 -2.47
C PHE A 196 -11.35 11.88 -1.02
N LYS A 197 -10.40 12.77 -0.75
CA LYS A 197 -9.91 13.04 0.61
C LYS A 197 -11.01 13.59 1.53
N GLU A 198 -11.82 14.50 1.02
CA GLU A 198 -12.94 15.05 1.79
C GLU A 198 -14.01 13.99 2.07
N GLY A 199 -14.37 13.21 1.05
CA GLY A 199 -15.33 12.12 1.17
C GLY A 199 -14.86 11.04 2.11
N PHE A 200 -13.59 10.66 2.04
CA PHE A 200 -12.98 9.66 2.90
C PHE A 200 -13.13 10.03 4.38
N ASN A 201 -12.83 11.27 4.74
CA ASN A 201 -12.98 11.76 6.12
C ASN A 201 -14.44 11.75 6.60
N LYS A 202 -15.41 11.95 5.70
CA LYS A 202 -16.85 11.93 6.00
C LYS A 202 -17.47 10.53 6.01
N ALA A 203 -16.78 9.56 5.40
CA ALA A 203 -17.28 8.20 5.18
C ALA A 203 -17.02 7.24 6.35
N ASN A 204 -16.71 7.75 7.54
CA ASN A 204 -16.34 6.94 8.70
C ASN A 204 -15.15 6.01 8.42
N PRO A 205 -13.96 6.57 8.19
CA PRO A 205 -12.78 5.79 7.85
C PRO A 205 -12.31 4.91 8.99
N CYS A 206 -11.70 3.76 8.67
CA CYS A 206 -11.07 2.87 9.63
C CYS A 206 -9.81 2.23 9.07
N LEU A 207 -8.94 1.79 9.97
CA LEU A 207 -7.78 0.96 9.65
C LEU A 207 -8.19 -0.52 9.70
N LEU A 208 -7.64 -1.28 8.77
CA LEU A 208 -7.72 -2.73 8.72
C LEU A 208 -6.35 -3.32 9.07
N GLU A 209 -6.35 -4.34 9.91
CA GLU A 209 -5.18 -5.14 10.22
C GLU A 209 -5.21 -6.44 9.42
N PRO A 210 -4.04 -6.96 8.98
CA PRO A 210 -3.99 -8.25 8.33
C PRO A 210 -4.34 -9.36 9.32
N MET A 211 -5.26 -10.25 8.93
CA MET A 211 -5.54 -11.46 9.69
C MET A 211 -4.46 -12.50 9.39
N MET A 212 -3.69 -12.84 10.39
CA MET A 212 -2.70 -13.93 10.32
C MET A 212 -3.41 -15.26 10.61
N LYS A 213 -3.18 -16.27 9.77
CA LYS A 213 -3.64 -17.65 10.00
C LYS A 213 -2.57 -18.43 10.75
#